data_7616fc070ab4765b6200a975e5c717b7
#
_entry.id   7616fc070ab4765b6200a975e5c717b7
#
_cell.length_a   1.000
_cell.length_b   1.000
_cell.length_c   1.000
_cell.angle_alpha   90.00
_cell.angle_beta   90.00
_cell.angle_gamma   90.00
#
_symmetry.space_group_name_H-M   'P 1'
#
loop_
_entity.id
_entity.type
_entity.pdbx_description
1 polymer ?
#
loop_
_entity_poly.entity_id
_entity_poly.type
_entity_poly.pdbx_seq_one_letter_code
_entity_poly.pdbx_strand_id
1 'polypeptide(L)'
;MNSSVIKSVSEKKFKTFTWIFTAIVFLLVLMIKAPNFPKPGKTPEWIYILPLFHAILNGSCFFILIASFLSIRKKNIELHRKLNTAAMILSFIFLISYVIFHTLAPETLYGDLNKNHILETEELNRIVFPRSIYLFILFTHILLAAVTLPFILLAFYYGIKGNVTKHRSITRKVYPLWLYVTLSGVIVYILIRPFY
;
A
#
# COMPACT_ATOMS: atom_id res chain seq x y z
N MET A 1 10.55 10.67 13.94
CA MET A 1 9.94 10.28 15.24
C MET A 1 11.05 9.83 16.16
N ASN A 2 11.17 10.45 17.34
CA ASN A 2 12.33 10.25 18.22
C ASN A 2 12.31 8.82 18.80
N SER A 3 13.38 8.03 18.61
CA SER A 3 13.47 6.63 19.06
C SER A 3 13.29 6.45 20.57
N SER A 4 13.54 7.49 21.35
CA SER A 4 13.36 7.53 22.80
C SER A 4 11.89 7.42 23.21
N VAL A 5 10.98 8.05 22.47
CA VAL A 5 9.53 8.02 22.75
C VAL A 5 8.96 6.61 22.54
N ILE A 6 9.32 5.94 21.45
CA ILE A 6 8.87 4.55 21.21
C ILE A 6 9.43 3.59 22.25
N LYS A 7 10.68 3.84 22.73
CA LYS A 7 11.27 3.03 23.79
C LYS A 7 10.53 3.12 25.13
N SER A 8 9.83 4.21 25.42
CA SER A 8 9.03 4.39 26.65
C SER A 8 7.63 3.77 26.58
N VAL A 9 7.06 3.58 25.36
CA VAL A 9 5.70 3.05 25.20
C VAL A 9 5.64 1.57 25.53
N SER A 10 4.66 1.16 26.34
CA SER A 10 4.43 -0.26 26.68
C SER A 10 3.92 -1.06 25.46
N GLU A 11 4.23 -2.35 25.42
CA GLU A 11 3.83 -3.26 24.35
C GLU A 11 2.29 -3.29 24.18
N LYS A 12 1.55 -3.33 25.30
CA LYS A 12 0.08 -3.34 25.29
C LYS A 12 -0.49 -2.08 24.61
N LYS A 13 -0.02 -0.90 25.03
CA LYS A 13 -0.45 0.38 24.46
C LYS A 13 -0.14 0.47 22.98
N PHE A 14 1.05 0.03 22.55
CA PHE A 14 1.43 0.06 21.14
C PHE A 14 0.59 -0.91 20.29
N LYS A 15 0.32 -2.12 20.77
CA LYS A 15 -0.59 -3.05 20.09
C LYS A 15 -1.98 -2.46 19.92
N THR A 16 -2.56 -1.91 21.00
CA THR A 16 -3.88 -1.27 20.93
C THR A 16 -3.90 -0.13 19.91
N PHE A 17 -2.90 0.76 19.95
CA PHE A 17 -2.75 1.83 18.96
C PHE A 17 -2.68 1.27 17.53
N THR A 18 -1.87 0.25 17.29
CA THR A 18 -1.69 -0.36 15.96
C THR A 18 -3.00 -0.89 15.40
N TRP A 19 -3.79 -1.61 16.21
CA TRP A 19 -5.06 -2.16 15.76
C TRP A 19 -6.11 -1.08 15.52
N ILE A 20 -6.21 -0.08 16.40
CA ILE A 20 -7.11 1.07 16.21
C ILE A 20 -6.73 1.84 14.95
N PHE A 21 -5.45 2.17 14.77
CA PHE A 21 -4.97 2.86 13.58
C PHE A 21 -5.30 2.09 12.30
N THR A 22 -5.03 0.78 12.29
CA THR A 22 -5.36 -0.09 11.14
C THR A 22 -6.85 -0.12 10.85
N ALA A 23 -7.68 -0.24 11.89
CA ALA A 23 -9.14 -0.22 11.74
C ALA A 23 -9.62 1.12 11.15
N ILE A 24 -9.09 2.26 11.62
CA ILE A 24 -9.42 3.58 11.09
C ILE A 24 -9.04 3.67 9.61
N VAL A 25 -7.81 3.28 9.24
CA VAL A 25 -7.36 3.29 7.84
C VAL A 25 -8.24 2.40 6.97
N PHE A 26 -8.55 1.19 7.43
CA PHE A 26 -9.39 0.25 6.69
C PHE A 26 -10.81 0.79 6.49
N LEU A 27 -11.44 1.31 7.53
CA LEU A 27 -12.77 1.93 7.45
C LEU A 27 -12.77 3.16 6.54
N LEU A 28 -11.73 3.98 6.60
CA LEU A 28 -11.57 5.14 5.70
C LEU A 28 -11.51 4.68 4.23
N VAL A 29 -10.71 3.64 3.92
CA VAL A 29 -10.62 3.09 2.56
C VAL A 29 -11.96 2.53 2.09
N LEU A 30 -12.68 1.79 2.94
CA LEU A 30 -14.01 1.28 2.62
C LEU A 30 -15.01 2.42 2.37
N MET A 31 -14.97 3.46 3.18
CA MET A 31 -15.86 4.62 3.06
C MET A 31 -15.65 5.37 1.73
N ILE A 32 -14.40 5.68 1.38
CA ILE A 32 -14.11 6.40 0.13
C ILE A 32 -14.37 5.56 -1.14
N LYS A 33 -14.44 4.23 -0.99
CA LYS A 33 -14.78 3.29 -2.06
C LYS A 33 -16.28 2.94 -2.10
N ALA A 34 -17.07 3.46 -1.19
CA ALA A 34 -18.51 3.22 -1.20
C ALA A 34 -19.15 3.87 -2.44
N PRO A 35 -20.12 3.21 -3.11
CA PRO A 35 -20.75 3.73 -4.34
C PRO A 35 -21.36 5.13 -4.19
N ASN A 36 -21.82 5.46 -2.98
CA ASN A 36 -22.47 6.75 -2.69
C ASN A 36 -21.53 7.78 -2.06
N PHE A 37 -20.21 7.52 -2.07
CA PHE A 37 -19.26 8.50 -1.53
C PHE A 37 -19.25 9.76 -2.42
N PRO A 38 -19.51 10.95 -1.85
CA PRO A 38 -19.62 12.18 -2.62
C PRO A 38 -18.27 12.52 -3.26
N LYS A 39 -18.29 12.70 -4.60
CA LYS A 39 -17.14 13.17 -5.37
C LYS A 39 -17.32 14.64 -5.73
N PRO A 40 -16.24 15.43 -5.82
CA PRO A 40 -16.34 16.81 -6.27
C PRO A 40 -16.82 16.89 -7.70
N GLY A 41 -17.62 17.93 -8.03
CA GLY A 41 -18.17 18.10 -9.39
C GLY A 41 -17.12 18.38 -10.47
N LYS A 42 -15.92 18.85 -10.07
CA LYS A 42 -14.75 18.99 -10.96
C LYS A 42 -13.53 18.38 -10.31
N THR A 43 -12.90 17.44 -10.99
CA THR A 43 -11.63 16.83 -10.57
C THR A 43 -10.49 17.71 -11.05
N PRO A 44 -9.58 18.16 -10.17
CA PRO A 44 -8.39 18.90 -10.59
C PRO A 44 -7.49 18.05 -11.49
N GLU A 45 -6.95 18.61 -12.56
CA GLU A 45 -6.13 17.87 -13.54
C GLU A 45 -4.90 17.20 -12.92
N TRP A 46 -4.26 17.84 -11.94
CA TRP A 46 -3.09 17.29 -11.27
C TRP A 46 -3.34 15.95 -10.56
N ILE A 47 -4.60 15.64 -10.23
CA ILE A 47 -4.98 14.37 -9.57
C ILE A 47 -4.59 13.17 -10.42
N TYR A 48 -4.69 13.28 -11.75
CA TYR A 48 -4.40 12.17 -12.65
C TYR A 48 -2.91 11.79 -12.75
N ILE A 49 -2.01 12.56 -12.12
CA ILE A 49 -0.60 12.16 -11.96
C ILE A 49 -0.40 11.19 -10.77
N LEU A 50 -1.31 11.19 -9.81
CA LEU A 50 -1.17 10.39 -8.59
C LEU A 50 -1.11 8.87 -8.83
N PRO A 51 -1.85 8.26 -9.78
CA PRO A 51 -1.69 6.84 -10.07
C PRO A 51 -0.27 6.45 -10.49
N LEU A 52 0.38 7.26 -11.32
CA LEU A 52 1.80 7.07 -11.66
C LEU A 52 2.69 7.23 -10.43
N PHE A 53 2.44 8.25 -9.63
CA PHE A 53 3.18 8.50 -8.39
C PHE A 53 3.04 7.31 -7.41
N HIS A 54 1.86 6.73 -7.29
CA HIS A 54 1.61 5.52 -6.49
C HIS A 54 2.46 4.33 -6.99
N ALA A 55 2.55 4.14 -8.30
CA ALA A 55 3.35 3.07 -8.89
C ALA A 55 4.86 3.29 -8.62
N ILE A 56 5.33 4.53 -8.72
CA ILE A 56 6.73 4.90 -8.41
C ILE A 56 7.04 4.64 -6.93
N LEU A 57 6.16 5.04 -6.02
CA LEU A 57 6.33 4.80 -4.59
C LEU A 57 6.39 3.30 -4.27
N ASN A 58 5.46 2.52 -4.83
CA ASN A 58 5.42 1.06 -4.64
C ASN A 58 6.67 0.39 -5.24
N GLY A 59 7.07 0.74 -6.45
CA GLY A 59 8.27 0.20 -7.10
C GLY A 59 9.54 0.54 -6.33
N SER A 60 9.69 1.79 -5.87
CA SER A 60 10.81 2.20 -5.02
C SER A 60 10.83 1.43 -3.72
N CYS A 61 9.68 1.28 -3.07
CA CYS A 61 9.54 0.52 -1.84
C CYS A 61 9.94 -0.96 -2.04
N PHE A 62 9.53 -1.58 -3.15
CA PHE A 62 9.90 -2.95 -3.50
C PHE A 62 11.43 -3.13 -3.55
N PHE A 63 12.14 -2.29 -4.28
CA PHE A 63 13.60 -2.39 -4.39
C PHE A 63 14.31 -2.07 -3.07
N ILE A 64 13.82 -1.09 -2.31
CA ILE A 64 14.34 -0.75 -0.98
C ILE A 64 14.19 -1.93 -0.03
N LEU A 65 13.06 -2.64 -0.05
CA LEU A 65 12.84 -3.82 0.78
C LEU A 65 13.81 -4.95 0.44
N ILE A 66 14.06 -5.20 -0.85
CA ILE A 66 15.07 -6.19 -1.29
C ILE A 66 16.46 -5.77 -0.78
N ALA A 67 16.85 -4.52 -0.97
CA ALA A 67 18.12 -4.00 -0.48
C ALA A 67 18.25 -4.11 1.04
N SER A 68 17.16 -3.85 1.78
CA SER A 68 17.09 -4.01 3.22
C SER A 68 17.31 -5.47 3.66
N PHE A 69 16.68 -6.42 2.96
CA PHE A 69 16.87 -7.83 3.23
C PHE A 69 18.31 -8.28 2.96
N LEU A 70 18.90 -7.86 1.86
CA LEU A 70 20.30 -8.15 1.54
C LEU A 70 21.26 -7.54 2.57
N SER A 71 20.96 -6.35 3.07
CA SER A 71 21.76 -5.67 4.10
C SER A 71 21.78 -6.45 5.41
N ILE A 72 20.62 -6.94 5.87
CA ILE A 72 20.57 -7.74 7.11
C ILE A 72 21.25 -9.11 6.94
N ARG A 73 21.17 -9.70 5.74
CA ARG A 73 21.92 -10.93 5.43
C ARG A 73 23.45 -10.73 5.55
N LYS A 74 23.92 -9.54 5.20
CA LYS A 74 25.31 -9.12 5.36
C LYS A 74 25.62 -8.59 6.78
N LYS A 75 24.71 -8.73 7.74
CA LYS A 75 24.83 -8.23 9.13
C LYS A 75 24.95 -6.71 9.24
N ASN A 76 24.65 -5.95 8.19
CA ASN A 76 24.62 -4.48 8.21
C ASN A 76 23.29 -3.99 8.77
N ILE A 77 23.18 -3.98 10.11
CA ILE A 77 21.96 -3.61 10.82
C ILE A 77 21.62 -2.13 10.62
N GLU A 78 22.63 -1.27 10.50
CA GLU A 78 22.40 0.17 10.32
C GLU A 78 21.73 0.46 8.98
N LEU A 79 22.26 -0.10 7.89
CA LEU A 79 21.69 0.06 6.56
C LEU A 79 20.29 -0.54 6.49
N HIS A 80 20.09 -1.74 7.07
CA HIS A 80 18.77 -2.36 7.18
C HIS A 80 17.75 -1.45 7.86
N ARG A 81 18.12 -0.79 8.97
CA ARG A 81 17.25 0.18 9.65
C ARG A 81 16.91 1.38 8.77
N LYS A 82 17.91 1.99 8.12
CA LYS A 82 17.72 3.15 7.25
C LYS A 82 16.78 2.82 6.09
N LEU A 83 16.99 1.68 5.42
CA LEU A 83 16.18 1.24 4.30
C LEU A 83 14.73 0.93 4.71
N ASN A 84 14.50 0.21 5.81
CA ASN A 84 13.13 -0.02 6.28
C ASN A 84 12.43 1.28 6.71
N THR A 85 13.14 2.22 7.33
CA THR A 85 12.57 3.53 7.65
C THR A 85 12.18 4.28 6.39
N ALA A 86 12.99 4.27 5.34
CA ALA A 86 12.65 4.85 4.05
C ALA A 86 11.42 4.16 3.44
N ALA A 87 11.36 2.81 3.42
CA ALA A 87 10.20 2.07 2.95
C ALA A 87 8.91 2.44 3.71
N MET A 88 8.99 2.60 5.04
CA MET A 88 7.86 3.03 5.88
C MET A 88 7.38 4.44 5.50
N ILE A 89 8.31 5.38 5.30
CA ILE A 89 7.98 6.75 4.91
C ILE A 89 7.30 6.76 3.53
N LEU A 90 7.84 6.03 2.55
CA LEU A 90 7.24 5.93 1.21
C LEU A 90 5.83 5.31 1.27
N SER A 91 5.64 4.27 2.10
CA SER A 91 4.32 3.65 2.30
C SER A 91 3.32 4.61 2.96
N PHE A 92 3.78 5.48 3.86
CA PHE A 92 2.92 6.49 4.48
C PHE A 92 2.54 7.59 3.50
N ILE A 93 3.50 8.06 2.67
CA ILE A 93 3.23 9.02 1.58
C ILE A 93 2.24 8.41 0.57
N PHE A 94 2.44 7.14 0.21
CA PHE A 94 1.51 6.40 -0.63
C PHE A 94 0.10 6.41 -0.04
N LEU A 95 -0.06 6.08 1.25
CA LEU A 95 -1.38 6.03 1.89
C LEU A 95 -2.10 7.39 1.84
N ILE A 96 -1.38 8.48 2.14
CA ILE A 96 -1.96 9.84 2.08
C ILE A 96 -2.39 10.17 0.64
N SER A 97 -1.50 9.97 -0.33
CA SER A 97 -1.80 10.29 -1.73
C SER A 97 -2.90 9.39 -2.31
N TYR A 98 -2.98 8.13 -1.86
CA TYR A 98 -4.07 7.20 -2.20
C TYR A 98 -5.42 7.70 -1.71
N VAL A 99 -5.50 8.14 -0.45
CA VAL A 99 -6.73 8.72 0.12
C VAL A 99 -7.14 9.97 -0.65
N ILE A 100 -6.19 10.87 -0.94
CA ILE A 100 -6.46 12.08 -1.73
C ILE A 100 -7.02 11.72 -3.12
N PHE A 101 -6.35 10.81 -3.84
CA PHE A 101 -6.80 10.39 -5.16
C PHE A 101 -8.21 9.82 -5.13
N HIS A 102 -8.46 8.83 -4.27
CA HIS A 102 -9.77 8.17 -4.22
C HIS A 102 -10.89 9.01 -3.59
N THR A 103 -10.56 10.12 -2.93
CA THR A 103 -11.54 11.11 -2.47
C THR A 103 -11.96 12.05 -3.60
N LEU A 104 -11.02 12.45 -4.46
CA LEU A 104 -11.22 13.51 -5.44
C LEU A 104 -11.48 13.01 -6.87
N ALA A 105 -10.89 11.87 -7.26
CA ALA A 105 -11.06 11.33 -8.60
C ALA A 105 -12.30 10.44 -8.71
N PRO A 106 -12.96 10.41 -9.88
CA PRO A 106 -13.98 9.40 -10.20
C PRO A 106 -13.35 8.00 -10.22
N GLU A 107 -14.18 6.97 -10.11
CA GLU A 107 -13.68 5.60 -10.22
C GLU A 107 -13.32 5.28 -11.68
N THR A 108 -12.15 4.71 -11.88
CA THR A 108 -11.72 4.19 -13.17
C THR A 108 -12.12 2.73 -13.27
N LEU A 109 -12.90 2.40 -14.30
CA LEU A 109 -13.33 1.03 -14.55
C LEU A 109 -12.35 0.33 -15.49
N TYR A 110 -11.81 -0.80 -15.07
CA TYR A 110 -10.95 -1.61 -15.94
C TYR A 110 -11.75 -2.19 -17.09
N GLY A 111 -11.41 -1.85 -18.32
CA GLY A 111 -12.12 -2.27 -19.53
C GLY A 111 -12.98 -1.17 -20.17
N ASP A 112 -13.18 -0.06 -19.51
CA ASP A 112 -13.90 1.11 -20.04
C ASP A 112 -12.96 1.91 -20.96
N LEU A 113 -13.01 1.61 -22.25
CA LEU A 113 -12.12 2.20 -23.27
C LEU A 113 -12.55 3.61 -23.67
N ASN A 114 -13.86 3.87 -23.68
CA ASN A 114 -14.44 5.16 -24.06
C ASN A 114 -14.59 6.13 -22.86
N LYS A 115 -14.31 5.66 -21.63
CA LYS A 115 -14.35 6.43 -20.38
C LYS A 115 -15.73 7.00 -20.04
N ASN A 116 -16.80 6.29 -20.43
CA ASN A 116 -18.17 6.67 -20.13
C ASN A 116 -18.69 6.14 -18.79
N HIS A 117 -17.84 5.42 -18.03
CA HIS A 117 -18.14 4.74 -16.76
C HIS A 117 -19.18 3.60 -16.88
N ILE A 118 -19.37 3.05 -18.09
CA ILE A 118 -20.21 1.90 -18.39
C ILE A 118 -19.34 0.82 -19.03
N LEU A 119 -19.47 -0.41 -18.57
CA LEU A 119 -18.72 -1.54 -19.14
C LEU A 119 -19.56 -2.20 -20.23
N GLU A 120 -19.21 -1.97 -21.48
CA GLU A 120 -19.87 -2.55 -22.64
C GLU A 120 -19.22 -3.89 -23.02
N THR A 121 -20.05 -4.82 -23.53
CA THR A 121 -19.56 -6.16 -23.94
C THR A 121 -18.52 -6.06 -25.04
N GLU A 122 -18.67 -5.11 -25.95
CA GLU A 122 -17.73 -4.88 -27.07
C GLU A 122 -16.37 -4.42 -26.57
N GLU A 123 -16.32 -3.56 -25.56
CA GLU A 123 -15.09 -3.10 -24.95
C GLU A 123 -14.37 -4.25 -24.22
N LEU A 124 -15.11 -5.04 -23.45
CA LEU A 124 -14.57 -6.20 -22.73
C LEU A 124 -13.95 -7.24 -23.67
N ASN A 125 -14.47 -7.38 -24.90
CA ASN A 125 -13.89 -8.26 -25.92
C ASN A 125 -12.61 -7.71 -26.56
N ARG A 126 -12.33 -6.41 -26.40
CA ARG A 126 -11.12 -5.74 -26.95
C ARG A 126 -9.96 -5.69 -25.97
N ILE A 127 -10.21 -5.94 -24.67
CA ILE A 127 -9.12 -5.90 -23.70
C ILE A 127 -8.23 -7.13 -23.83
N VAL A 128 -6.93 -6.89 -23.95
CA VAL A 128 -5.92 -7.95 -24.13
C VAL A 128 -5.74 -8.78 -22.86
N PHE A 129 -5.77 -8.14 -21.70
CA PHE A 129 -5.56 -8.82 -20.42
C PHE A 129 -6.89 -9.04 -19.69
N PRO A 130 -7.25 -10.28 -19.33
CA PRO A 130 -8.56 -10.60 -18.77
C PRO A 130 -8.88 -9.80 -17.51
N ARG A 131 -10.05 -9.15 -17.50
CA ARG A 131 -10.55 -8.36 -16.38
C ARG A 131 -10.60 -9.17 -15.05
N SER A 132 -10.93 -10.44 -15.11
CA SER A 132 -10.98 -11.33 -13.95
C SER A 132 -9.62 -11.45 -13.27
N ILE A 133 -8.52 -11.55 -14.03
CA ILE A 133 -7.17 -11.64 -13.49
C ILE A 133 -6.76 -10.29 -12.89
N TYR A 134 -7.07 -9.17 -13.56
CA TYR A 134 -6.84 -7.84 -12.99
C TYR A 134 -7.56 -7.68 -11.66
N LEU A 135 -8.86 -8.00 -11.59
CA LEU A 135 -9.65 -7.90 -10.36
C LEU A 135 -9.12 -8.81 -9.24
N PHE A 136 -8.64 -10.00 -9.58
CA PHE A 136 -8.00 -10.90 -8.62
C PHE A 136 -6.72 -10.29 -8.04
N ILE A 137 -5.85 -9.73 -8.88
CA ILE A 137 -4.62 -9.06 -8.44
C ILE A 137 -4.96 -7.84 -7.57
N LEU A 138 -5.92 -7.02 -8.00
CA LEU A 138 -6.38 -5.85 -7.25
C LEU A 138 -6.96 -6.26 -5.89
N PHE A 139 -7.82 -7.26 -5.85
CA PHE A 139 -8.41 -7.76 -4.61
C PHE A 139 -7.36 -8.26 -3.62
N THR A 140 -6.45 -9.12 -4.09
CA THR A 140 -5.39 -9.66 -3.22
C THR A 140 -4.42 -8.57 -2.79
N HIS A 141 -4.11 -7.58 -3.65
CA HIS A 141 -3.31 -6.41 -3.28
C HIS A 141 -3.95 -5.64 -2.12
N ILE A 142 -5.21 -5.26 -2.24
CA ILE A 142 -5.93 -4.48 -1.22
C ILE A 142 -6.06 -5.27 0.09
N LEU A 143 -6.47 -6.54 0.00
CA LEU A 143 -6.64 -7.41 1.16
C LEU A 143 -5.32 -7.56 1.92
N LEU A 144 -4.24 -7.90 1.21
CA LEU A 144 -2.95 -8.10 1.85
C LEU A 144 -2.33 -6.79 2.34
N ALA A 145 -2.56 -5.65 1.68
CA ALA A 145 -2.16 -4.35 2.21
C ALA A 145 -2.79 -4.08 3.57
N ALA A 146 -4.11 -4.30 3.70
CA ALA A 146 -4.83 -4.13 4.96
C ALA A 146 -4.34 -5.09 6.06
N VAL A 147 -4.15 -6.38 5.71
CA VAL A 147 -3.68 -7.40 6.65
C VAL A 147 -2.24 -7.16 7.10
N THR A 148 -1.36 -6.74 6.20
CA THR A 148 0.07 -6.57 6.53
C THR A 148 0.36 -5.33 7.35
N LEU A 149 -0.42 -4.26 7.22
CA LEU A 149 -0.20 -2.98 7.89
C LEU A 149 0.05 -3.10 9.40
N PRO A 150 -0.83 -3.75 10.21
CA PRO A 150 -0.60 -3.84 11.64
C PRO A 150 0.68 -4.63 11.98
N PHE A 151 1.00 -5.65 11.22
CA PHE A 151 2.18 -6.46 11.49
C PHE A 151 3.48 -5.76 11.08
N ILE A 152 3.45 -4.93 10.04
CA ILE A 152 4.58 -4.05 9.68
C ILE A 152 4.87 -3.10 10.85
N LEU A 153 3.84 -2.42 11.39
CA LEU A 153 3.99 -1.52 12.54
C LEU A 153 4.55 -2.24 13.77
N LEU A 154 4.06 -3.45 14.06
CA LEU A 154 4.56 -4.27 15.16
C LEU A 154 6.01 -4.73 14.93
N ALA A 155 6.38 -5.08 13.70
CA ALA A 155 7.76 -5.42 13.36
C ALA A 155 8.71 -4.23 13.62
N PHE A 156 8.31 -3.02 13.24
CA PHE A 156 9.07 -1.80 13.57
C PHE A 156 9.18 -1.57 15.07
N TYR A 157 8.09 -1.70 15.79
CA TYR A 157 8.09 -1.57 17.25
C TYR A 157 9.11 -2.51 17.90
N TYR A 158 9.07 -3.81 17.58
CA TYR A 158 9.99 -4.77 18.17
C TYR A 158 11.44 -4.55 17.72
N GLY A 159 11.65 -4.12 16.47
CA GLY A 159 12.97 -3.74 15.98
C GLY A 159 13.58 -2.57 16.76
N ILE A 160 12.81 -1.52 17.03
CA ILE A 160 13.22 -0.34 17.80
C ILE A 160 13.45 -0.70 19.28
N LYS A 161 12.64 -1.59 19.84
CA LYS A 161 12.80 -2.12 21.21
C LYS A 161 14.00 -3.06 21.36
N GLY A 162 14.65 -3.47 20.27
CA GLY A 162 15.71 -4.47 20.32
C GLY A 162 15.23 -5.90 20.58
N ASN A 163 13.93 -6.17 20.53
CA ASN A 163 13.39 -7.52 20.69
C ASN A 163 13.50 -8.28 19.36
N VAL A 164 14.72 -8.76 19.07
CA VAL A 164 15.05 -9.43 17.82
C VAL A 164 14.23 -10.70 17.60
N THR A 165 13.89 -11.43 18.65
CA THR A 165 13.11 -12.68 18.57
C THR A 165 11.71 -12.41 18.03
N LYS A 166 10.97 -11.47 18.64
CA LYS A 166 9.63 -11.08 18.20
C LYS A 166 9.67 -10.42 16.81
N HIS A 167 10.66 -9.54 16.57
CA HIS A 167 10.87 -8.93 15.26
C HIS A 167 11.01 -9.99 14.16
N ARG A 168 11.92 -10.95 14.32
CA ARG A 168 12.13 -12.05 13.35
C ARG A 168 10.89 -12.92 13.14
N SER A 169 10.19 -13.25 14.22
CA SER A 169 8.97 -14.07 14.12
C SER A 169 7.92 -13.42 13.22
N ILE A 170 7.70 -12.11 13.37
CA ILE A 170 6.72 -11.37 12.57
C ILE A 170 7.24 -11.17 11.14
N THR A 171 8.47 -10.70 10.97
CA THR A 171 9.02 -10.33 9.67
C THR A 171 9.14 -11.52 8.70
N ARG A 172 9.38 -12.73 9.20
CA ARG A 172 9.39 -13.93 8.35
C ARG A 172 8.08 -14.13 7.57
N LYS A 173 6.94 -13.73 8.15
CA LYS A 173 5.62 -13.86 7.54
C LYS A 173 5.23 -12.60 6.76
N VAL A 174 5.49 -11.44 7.34
CA VAL A 174 5.03 -10.14 6.81
C VAL A 174 5.89 -9.64 5.66
N TYR A 175 7.20 -9.91 5.68
CA TYR A 175 8.11 -9.42 4.64
C TYR A 175 7.74 -9.89 3.23
N PRO A 176 7.50 -11.19 2.95
CA PRO A 176 7.08 -11.63 1.62
C PRO A 176 5.72 -11.04 1.21
N LEU A 177 4.80 -10.85 2.15
CA LEU A 177 3.52 -10.22 1.88
C LEU A 177 3.69 -8.73 1.52
N TRP A 178 4.57 -8.01 2.23
CA TRP A 178 4.84 -6.61 1.92
C TRP A 178 5.52 -6.45 0.55
N LEU A 179 6.46 -7.34 0.20
CA LEU A 179 7.02 -7.39 -1.16
C LEU A 179 5.94 -7.62 -2.21
N TYR A 180 5.04 -8.56 -1.98
CA TYR A 180 3.92 -8.81 -2.89
C TYR A 180 3.04 -7.56 -3.05
N VAL A 181 2.66 -6.91 -1.97
CA VAL A 181 1.84 -5.69 -1.99
C VAL A 181 2.53 -4.59 -2.81
N THR A 182 3.81 -4.35 -2.58
CA THR A 182 4.53 -3.31 -3.33
C THR A 182 4.68 -3.64 -4.81
N LEU A 183 4.94 -4.89 -5.18
CA LEU A 183 5.03 -5.34 -6.56
C LEU A 183 3.66 -5.32 -7.25
N SER A 184 2.65 -5.89 -6.61
CA SER A 184 1.29 -5.95 -7.18
C SER A 184 0.68 -4.56 -7.38
N GLY A 185 1.03 -3.58 -6.53
CA GLY A 185 0.61 -2.18 -6.73
C GLY A 185 1.15 -1.57 -8.03
N VAL A 186 2.39 -1.92 -8.43
CA VAL A 186 2.94 -1.52 -9.75
C VAL A 186 2.19 -2.22 -10.88
N ILE A 187 1.95 -3.53 -10.74
CA ILE A 187 1.22 -4.31 -11.74
C ILE A 187 -0.20 -3.77 -11.93
N VAL A 188 -0.92 -3.49 -10.85
CA VAL A 188 -2.25 -2.89 -10.89
C VAL A 188 -2.23 -1.59 -11.69
N TYR A 189 -1.27 -0.70 -11.44
CA TYR A 189 -1.12 0.54 -12.19
C TYR A 189 -0.87 0.29 -13.68
N ILE A 190 0.06 -0.59 -14.03
CA ILE A 190 0.38 -0.89 -15.44
C ILE A 190 -0.86 -1.37 -16.18
N LEU A 191 -1.67 -2.21 -15.54
CA LEU A 191 -2.87 -2.79 -16.14
C LEU A 191 -4.03 -1.79 -16.25
N ILE A 192 -4.22 -0.91 -15.27
CA ILE A 192 -5.33 0.07 -15.29
C ILE A 192 -5.00 1.33 -16.06
N ARG A 193 -3.71 1.64 -16.31
CA ARG A 193 -3.26 2.86 -16.95
C ARG A 193 -3.96 3.22 -18.26
N PRO A 194 -4.27 2.27 -19.18
CA PRO A 194 -4.95 2.59 -20.44
C PRO A 194 -6.37 3.18 -20.27
N PHE A 195 -6.97 3.00 -19.09
CA PHE A 195 -8.34 3.39 -18.79
C PHE A 195 -8.45 4.70 -17.98
N TYR A 196 -7.34 5.36 -17.64
CA TYR A 196 -7.32 6.69 -17.02
C TYR A 196 -7.64 7.81 -17.99
#